data_31215fa1d89c19ce3485ada927d1b54b
#
_entry.id   31215fa1d89c19ce3485ada927d1b54b
#
_cell.length_a   1.000
_cell.length_b   1.000
_cell.length_c   1.000
_cell.angle_alpha   90.00
_cell.angle_beta   90.00
_cell.angle_gamma   90.00
#
_symmetry.space_group_name_H-M   'P 1'
#
loop_
_entity.id
_entity.type
_entity.pdbx_description
1 polymer ?
#
loop_
_entity_poly.entity_id
_entity_poly.type
_entity_poly.pdbx_seq_one_letter_code
_entity_poly.pdbx_strand_id
1 'polypeptide(L)'
;MTLVKYTKPAVILHWLIGVAILYNLISMLILDDNARSRPFIELHKSIGITVLGLVLMRVLWRAANTPPSLPDSYKPWERTLSHIVHGLLYLMIFAMPLSGWIMNSASLNKNTGLPYSIDLYHIVPWFNLPLFNGMDIAARKGWHEFLGGVHSLSGWALLALVVLHVGGALKHQFLNKEKELQRMWF
;
A
#
# COMPACT_ATOMS: atom_id res chain seq x y z
N MET A 1 -22.61 1.24 -27.18
CA MET A 1 -22.67 0.61 -25.83
C MET A 1 -22.32 1.66 -24.78
N THR A 2 -23.13 1.79 -23.74
CA THR A 2 -22.84 2.70 -22.62
C THR A 2 -21.67 2.14 -21.81
N LEU A 3 -20.66 2.97 -21.53
CA LEU A 3 -19.50 2.58 -20.72
C LEU A 3 -19.94 2.33 -19.27
N VAL A 4 -19.79 1.11 -18.78
CA VAL A 4 -20.09 0.77 -17.39
C VAL A 4 -18.90 1.19 -16.53
N LYS A 5 -19.11 2.18 -15.66
CA LYS A 5 -18.09 2.74 -14.76
C LYS A 5 -18.17 2.14 -13.36
N TYR A 6 -17.08 2.23 -12.62
CA TYR A 6 -17.07 1.99 -11.19
C TYR A 6 -17.86 3.06 -10.43
N THR A 7 -18.35 2.74 -9.25
CA THR A 7 -19.03 3.72 -8.39
C THR A 7 -18.08 4.82 -7.94
N LYS A 8 -18.60 6.04 -7.73
CA LYS A 8 -17.77 7.19 -7.30
C LYS A 8 -16.90 6.89 -6.07
N PRO A 9 -17.41 6.26 -4.97
CA PRO A 9 -16.56 5.91 -3.84
C PRO A 9 -15.42 4.94 -4.20
N ALA A 10 -15.68 3.95 -5.08
CA ALA A 10 -14.64 3.03 -5.54
C ALA A 10 -13.53 3.76 -6.31
N VAL A 11 -13.88 4.75 -7.14
CA VAL A 11 -12.94 5.60 -7.89
C VAL A 11 -12.14 6.48 -6.95
N ILE A 12 -12.79 7.18 -6.01
CA ILE A 12 -12.12 8.06 -5.03
C ILE A 12 -11.11 7.26 -4.21
N LEU A 13 -11.53 6.14 -3.61
CA LEU A 13 -10.66 5.29 -2.80
C LEU A 13 -9.49 4.72 -3.61
N HIS A 14 -9.73 4.38 -4.89
CA HIS A 14 -8.66 3.90 -5.77
C HIS A 14 -7.57 4.95 -5.95
N TRP A 15 -7.93 6.14 -6.33
CA TRP A 15 -6.96 7.20 -6.61
C TRP A 15 -6.28 7.70 -5.34
N LEU A 16 -6.99 7.84 -4.23
CA LEU A 16 -6.36 8.22 -2.95
C LEU A 16 -5.30 7.18 -2.52
N ILE A 17 -5.65 5.90 -2.54
CA ILE A 17 -4.71 4.82 -2.22
C ILE A 17 -3.56 4.78 -3.23
N GLY A 18 -3.85 4.89 -4.52
CA GLY A 18 -2.84 4.87 -5.58
C GLY A 18 -1.80 5.97 -5.43
N VAL A 19 -2.23 7.22 -5.24
CA VAL A 19 -1.33 8.37 -5.04
C VAL A 19 -0.51 8.21 -3.75
N ALA A 20 -1.14 7.78 -2.66
CA ALA A 20 -0.47 7.57 -1.38
C ALA A 20 0.62 6.47 -1.47
N ILE A 21 0.32 5.35 -2.15
CA ILE A 21 1.30 4.28 -2.38
C ILE A 21 2.44 4.75 -3.28
N LEU A 22 2.14 5.44 -4.38
CA LEU A 22 3.18 5.96 -5.28
C LEU A 22 4.10 6.93 -4.54
N TYR A 23 3.55 7.83 -3.72
CA TYR A 23 4.36 8.70 -2.87
C TYR A 23 5.29 7.89 -1.96
N ASN A 24 4.76 6.91 -1.22
CA ASN A 24 5.57 6.10 -0.30
C ASN A 24 6.64 5.27 -1.02
N LEU A 25 6.35 4.68 -2.17
CA LEU A 25 7.32 3.94 -2.97
C LEU A 25 8.42 4.85 -3.51
N ILE A 26 8.07 5.99 -4.10
CA ILE A 26 9.04 6.95 -4.67
C ILE A 26 9.88 7.56 -3.56
N SER A 27 9.28 7.99 -2.45
CA SER A 27 10.03 8.61 -1.35
C SER A 27 11.10 7.68 -0.80
N MET A 28 10.82 6.39 -0.63
CA MET A 28 11.79 5.42 -0.11
C MET A 28 12.86 4.99 -1.12
N LEU A 29 12.66 5.21 -2.42
CA LEU A 29 13.69 4.98 -3.45
C LEU A 29 14.73 6.10 -3.53
N ILE A 30 14.36 7.32 -3.11
CA ILE A 30 15.20 8.51 -3.26
C ILE A 30 15.75 9.04 -1.94
N LEU A 31 15.32 8.49 -0.80
CA LEU A 31 15.73 8.94 0.53
C LEU A 31 16.86 8.06 1.06
N ASP A 32 17.93 8.71 1.52
CA ASP A 32 18.99 8.09 2.27
C ASP A 32 18.65 7.99 3.76
N ASP A 33 19.28 7.04 4.46
CA ASP A 33 19.12 6.88 5.92
C ASP A 33 19.97 7.91 6.69
N ASN A 34 19.63 9.18 6.55
CA ASN A 34 20.29 10.30 7.23
C ASN A 34 19.29 11.18 8.00
N ALA A 35 19.81 12.12 8.80
CA ALA A 35 18.98 13.00 9.63
C ALA A 35 18.03 13.89 8.81
N ARG A 36 18.36 14.23 7.55
CA ARG A 36 17.50 15.02 6.66
C ARG A 36 16.28 14.24 6.18
N SER A 37 16.36 12.92 6.18
CA SER A 37 15.28 12.03 5.74
C SER A 37 14.22 11.79 6.82
N ARG A 38 14.47 12.17 8.09
CA ARG A 38 13.52 11.92 9.19
C ARG A 38 12.10 12.44 8.95
N PRO A 39 11.88 13.68 8.50
CA PRO A 39 10.51 14.17 8.24
C PRO A 39 9.77 13.32 7.20
N PHE A 40 10.48 12.83 6.20
CA PHE A 40 9.91 11.97 5.16
C PHE A 40 9.58 10.57 5.68
N ILE A 41 10.42 10.03 6.59
CA ILE A 41 10.14 8.74 7.26
C ILE A 41 8.89 8.85 8.12
N GLU A 42 8.71 9.94 8.88
CA GLU A 42 7.49 10.16 9.67
C GLU A 42 6.26 10.35 8.77
N LEU A 43 6.41 11.05 7.66
CA LEU A 43 5.34 11.18 6.67
C LEU A 43 5.02 9.83 5.99
N HIS A 44 6.04 9.02 5.66
CA HIS A 44 5.85 7.65 5.15
C HIS A 44 5.03 6.78 6.11
N LYS A 45 5.34 6.81 7.41
CA LYS A 45 4.58 6.09 8.44
C LYS A 45 3.13 6.59 8.51
N SER A 46 2.93 7.90 8.51
CA SER A 46 1.60 8.52 8.56
C SER A 46 0.74 8.11 7.36
N ILE A 47 1.30 8.20 6.16
CA ILE A 47 0.64 7.76 4.93
C ILE A 47 0.38 6.26 4.98
N GLY A 48 1.33 5.45 5.47
CA GLY A 48 1.16 4.00 5.59
C GLY A 48 -0.04 3.62 6.46
N ILE A 49 -0.17 4.21 7.65
CA ILE A 49 -1.33 3.98 8.53
C ILE A 49 -2.63 4.47 7.87
N THR A 50 -2.60 5.63 7.21
CA THR A 50 -3.76 6.15 6.46
C THR A 50 -4.18 5.20 5.35
N VAL A 51 -3.23 4.66 4.58
CA VAL A 51 -3.49 3.66 3.53
C VAL A 51 -4.16 2.42 4.12
N LEU A 52 -3.71 1.93 5.27
CA LEU A 52 -4.33 0.77 5.94
C LEU A 52 -5.83 1.01 6.19
N GLY A 53 -6.20 2.19 6.71
CA GLY A 53 -7.60 2.57 6.92
C GLY A 53 -8.39 2.68 5.60
N LEU A 54 -7.79 3.33 4.58
CA LEU A 54 -8.43 3.48 3.26
C LEU A 54 -8.63 2.13 2.55
N VAL A 55 -7.69 1.20 2.69
CA VAL A 55 -7.81 -0.15 2.12
C VAL A 55 -8.95 -0.93 2.77
N LEU A 56 -9.09 -0.86 4.10
CA LEU A 56 -10.23 -1.48 4.80
C LEU A 56 -11.55 -0.92 4.25
N MET A 57 -11.68 0.40 4.14
CA MET A 57 -12.88 1.01 3.55
C MET A 57 -13.11 0.54 2.10
N ARG A 58 -12.04 0.43 1.30
CA ARG A 58 -12.14 -0.04 -0.08
C ARG A 58 -12.59 -1.50 -0.18
N VAL A 59 -12.07 -2.38 0.69
CA VAL A 59 -12.47 -3.80 0.74
C VAL A 59 -13.94 -3.93 1.15
N LEU A 60 -14.36 -3.21 2.20
CA LEU A 60 -15.76 -3.19 2.65
C LEU A 60 -16.70 -2.67 1.55
N TRP A 61 -16.29 -1.57 0.88
CA TRP A 61 -17.08 -1.03 -0.24
C TRP A 61 -17.19 -2.04 -1.39
N ARG A 62 -16.11 -2.73 -1.73
CA ARG A 62 -16.10 -3.75 -2.78
C ARG A 62 -16.92 -4.98 -2.41
N ALA A 63 -16.96 -5.38 -1.15
CA ALA A 63 -17.80 -6.47 -0.67
C ALA A 63 -19.31 -6.13 -0.77
N ALA A 64 -19.65 -4.86 -0.55
CA ALA A 64 -21.02 -4.38 -0.62
C ALA A 64 -21.48 -3.99 -2.05
N ASN A 65 -20.56 -3.80 -2.99
CA ASN A 65 -20.85 -3.29 -4.34
C ASN A 65 -20.11 -4.11 -5.40
N THR A 66 -20.85 -4.84 -6.21
CA THR A 66 -20.27 -5.64 -7.30
C THR A 66 -19.57 -4.75 -8.32
N PRO A 67 -18.28 -4.98 -8.61
CA PRO A 67 -17.56 -4.22 -9.62
C PRO A 67 -18.08 -4.54 -11.04
N PRO A 68 -17.91 -3.62 -12.02
CA PRO A 68 -18.23 -3.89 -13.40
C PRO A 68 -17.44 -5.09 -13.94
N SER A 69 -18.08 -5.92 -14.77
CA SER A 69 -17.39 -7.01 -15.46
C SER A 69 -16.25 -6.51 -16.34
N LEU A 70 -15.24 -7.35 -16.53
CA LEU A 70 -14.18 -7.08 -17.51
C LEU A 70 -14.79 -7.10 -18.94
N PRO A 71 -14.23 -6.29 -19.87
CA PRO A 71 -14.66 -6.29 -21.28
C PRO A 71 -14.62 -7.67 -21.91
N ASP A 72 -15.56 -7.96 -22.81
CA ASP A 72 -15.63 -9.26 -23.51
C ASP A 72 -14.47 -9.46 -24.51
N SER A 73 -13.86 -8.37 -24.94
CA SER A 73 -12.66 -8.34 -25.78
C SER A 73 -11.40 -8.91 -25.14
N TYR A 74 -11.37 -9.03 -23.80
CA TYR A 74 -10.20 -9.57 -23.09
C TYR A 74 -10.04 -11.06 -23.36
N LYS A 75 -8.81 -11.45 -23.73
CA LYS A 75 -8.44 -12.86 -23.87
C LYS A 75 -8.52 -13.57 -22.51
N PRO A 76 -8.82 -14.88 -22.47
CA PRO A 76 -8.97 -15.63 -21.22
C PRO A 76 -7.77 -15.46 -20.25
N TRP A 77 -6.53 -15.52 -20.76
CA TRP A 77 -5.34 -15.32 -19.93
C TRP A 77 -5.20 -13.91 -19.38
N GLU A 78 -5.67 -12.86 -20.09
CA GLU A 78 -5.65 -11.46 -19.63
C GLU A 78 -6.62 -11.27 -18.48
N ARG A 79 -7.80 -11.90 -18.53
CA ARG A 79 -8.78 -11.91 -17.43
C ARG A 79 -8.20 -12.58 -16.19
N THR A 80 -7.60 -13.77 -16.35
CA THR A 80 -6.95 -14.49 -15.24
C THR A 80 -5.82 -13.66 -14.63
N LEU A 81 -4.92 -13.12 -15.47
CA LEU A 81 -3.81 -12.28 -15.01
C LEU A 81 -4.32 -11.03 -14.26
N SER A 82 -5.35 -10.37 -14.79
CA SER A 82 -5.98 -9.22 -14.13
C SER A 82 -6.49 -9.59 -12.73
N HIS A 83 -7.18 -10.71 -12.58
CA HIS A 83 -7.65 -11.15 -11.26
C HIS A 83 -6.52 -11.46 -10.29
N ILE A 84 -5.46 -12.13 -10.75
CA ILE A 84 -4.27 -12.45 -9.95
C ILE A 84 -3.58 -11.15 -9.50
N VAL A 85 -3.29 -10.23 -10.43
CA VAL A 85 -2.60 -8.96 -10.10
C VAL A 85 -3.43 -8.12 -9.13
N HIS A 86 -4.75 -8.01 -9.33
CA HIS A 86 -5.61 -7.29 -8.38
C HIS A 86 -5.66 -7.98 -7.01
N GLY A 87 -5.74 -9.30 -6.95
CA GLY A 87 -5.71 -10.05 -5.70
C GLY A 87 -4.40 -9.84 -4.93
N LEU A 88 -3.26 -9.92 -5.63
CA LEU A 88 -1.94 -9.66 -5.06
C LEU A 88 -1.78 -8.19 -4.63
N LEU A 89 -2.29 -7.23 -5.40
CA LEU A 89 -2.30 -5.82 -5.00
C LEU A 89 -3.09 -5.62 -3.71
N TYR A 90 -4.32 -6.17 -3.58
CA TYR A 90 -5.07 -6.09 -2.33
C TYR A 90 -4.31 -6.69 -1.15
N LEU A 91 -3.66 -7.83 -1.33
CA LEU A 91 -2.83 -8.45 -0.30
C LEU A 91 -1.66 -7.53 0.09
N MET A 92 -0.91 -7.02 -0.89
CA MET A 92 0.28 -6.22 -0.64
C MET A 92 -0.03 -4.85 -0.05
N ILE A 93 -1.06 -4.15 -0.54
CA ILE A 93 -1.43 -2.83 0.01
C ILE A 93 -1.98 -2.91 1.44
N PHE A 94 -2.39 -4.10 1.90
CA PHE A 94 -2.73 -4.37 3.29
C PHE A 94 -1.50 -4.80 4.10
N ALA A 95 -0.73 -5.77 3.59
CA ALA A 95 0.42 -6.35 4.28
C ALA A 95 1.56 -5.34 4.51
N MET A 96 1.79 -4.44 3.53
CA MET A 96 2.87 -3.45 3.59
C MET A 96 2.75 -2.50 4.80
N PRO A 97 1.66 -1.73 4.97
CA PRO A 97 1.56 -0.84 6.13
C PRO A 97 1.49 -1.61 7.45
N LEU A 98 0.89 -2.80 7.45
CA LEU A 98 0.86 -3.65 8.64
C LEU A 98 2.27 -4.11 9.05
N SER A 99 3.07 -4.59 8.10
CA SER A 99 4.47 -4.99 8.38
C SER A 99 5.31 -3.82 8.87
N GLY A 100 5.15 -2.62 8.30
CA GLY A 100 5.83 -1.41 8.75
C GLY A 100 5.43 -1.00 10.18
N TRP A 101 4.15 -1.12 10.51
CA TRP A 101 3.67 -0.84 11.87
C TRP A 101 4.21 -1.83 12.90
N ILE A 102 4.19 -3.13 12.58
CA ILE A 102 4.78 -4.17 13.43
C ILE A 102 6.29 -3.94 13.59
N MET A 103 7.00 -3.65 12.49
CA MET A 103 8.43 -3.33 12.50
C MET A 103 8.74 -2.13 13.41
N ASN A 104 7.98 -1.03 13.30
CA ASN A 104 8.16 0.13 14.17
C ASN A 104 7.92 -0.23 15.65
N SER A 105 6.94 -1.09 15.93
CA SER A 105 6.64 -1.55 17.31
C SER A 105 7.78 -2.41 17.90
N ALA A 106 8.57 -3.08 17.06
CA ALA A 106 9.78 -3.79 17.46
C ALA A 106 11.00 -2.86 17.60
N SER A 107 10.95 -1.63 17.10
CA SER A 107 12.08 -0.69 17.14
C SER A 107 12.46 -0.30 18.58
N LEU A 108 13.71 0.14 18.77
CA LEU A 108 14.23 0.61 20.06
C LEU A 108 14.91 1.98 19.87
N ASN A 109 14.34 2.98 20.52
CA ASN A 109 15.01 4.25 20.69
C ASN A 109 16.12 4.10 21.74
N LYS A 110 17.35 4.38 21.34
CA LYS A 110 18.55 4.19 22.17
C LYS A 110 18.52 4.99 23.48
N ASN A 111 17.78 6.11 23.50
CA ASN A 111 17.72 7.01 24.65
C ASN A 111 16.65 6.61 25.67
N THR A 112 15.56 5.98 25.23
CA THR A 112 14.40 5.67 26.06
C THR A 112 14.17 4.18 26.28
N GLY A 113 14.75 3.33 25.44
CA GLY A 113 14.49 1.88 25.44
C GLY A 113 13.08 1.50 24.93
N LEU A 114 12.29 2.49 24.52
CA LEU A 114 10.93 2.32 24.00
C LEU A 114 10.91 2.30 22.47
N PRO A 115 9.83 1.82 21.83
CA PRO A 115 9.65 2.00 20.40
C PRO A 115 9.68 3.48 20.01
N TYR A 116 10.11 3.76 18.77
CA TYR A 116 9.94 5.11 18.23
C TYR A 116 8.44 5.44 18.18
N SER A 117 8.08 6.66 18.60
CA SER A 117 6.71 7.15 18.46
C SER A 117 6.28 7.19 17.00
N ILE A 118 4.99 7.06 16.78
CA ILE A 118 4.35 7.34 15.51
C ILE A 118 3.41 8.51 15.76
N ASP A 119 3.67 9.65 15.14
CA ASP A 119 2.83 10.83 15.24
C ASP A 119 2.26 11.12 13.85
N LEU A 120 0.99 10.75 13.63
CA LEU A 120 0.35 10.90 12.33
C LEU A 120 0.30 12.39 11.96
N TYR A 121 1.03 12.73 10.90
CA TYR A 121 1.15 14.10 10.37
C TYR A 121 1.60 15.13 11.43
N HIS A 122 2.33 14.69 12.47
CA HIS A 122 2.71 15.50 13.64
C HIS A 122 1.51 16.11 14.43
N ILE A 123 0.33 15.49 14.30
CA ILE A 123 -0.92 15.99 14.91
C ILE A 123 -1.50 14.97 15.88
N VAL A 124 -1.56 13.70 15.49
CA VAL A 124 -2.25 12.66 16.23
C VAL A 124 -1.27 11.57 16.65
N PRO A 125 -1.02 11.37 17.94
CA PRO A 125 -0.20 10.26 18.40
C PRO A 125 -0.88 8.92 18.05
N TRP A 126 -0.08 8.00 17.48
CA TRP A 126 -0.52 6.66 17.15
C TRP A 126 0.21 5.63 18.01
N PHE A 127 -0.47 4.58 18.38
CA PHE A 127 0.09 3.58 19.30
C PHE A 127 0.98 2.57 18.59
N ASN A 128 1.97 2.05 19.32
CA ASN A 128 2.71 0.87 18.92
C ASN A 128 1.99 -0.38 19.44
N LEU A 129 2.12 -1.48 18.68
CA LEU A 129 1.53 -2.75 19.06
C LEU A 129 2.31 -3.35 20.24
N PRO A 130 1.66 -3.88 21.28
CA PRO A 130 2.35 -4.39 22.47
C PRO A 130 2.98 -5.78 22.30
N LEU A 131 3.23 -6.20 21.05
CA LEU A 131 3.71 -7.54 20.68
C LEU A 131 5.11 -7.86 21.23
N PHE A 132 5.92 -6.83 21.49
CA PHE A 132 7.31 -6.96 21.90
C PHE A 132 7.57 -6.50 23.33
N ASN A 133 6.51 -6.24 24.10
CA ASN A 133 6.64 -5.85 25.52
C ASN A 133 7.23 -6.99 26.34
N GLY A 134 8.21 -6.65 27.20
CA GLY A 134 8.91 -7.65 28.02
C GLY A 134 9.92 -8.53 27.28
N MET A 135 10.10 -8.36 25.98
CA MET A 135 11.12 -9.06 25.20
C MET A 135 12.51 -8.44 25.46
N ASP A 136 13.54 -9.28 25.54
CA ASP A 136 14.92 -8.80 25.66
C ASP A 136 15.36 -8.00 24.42
N ILE A 137 16.38 -7.14 24.62
CA ILE A 137 16.83 -6.18 23.59
C ILE A 137 17.37 -6.92 22.34
N ALA A 138 18.07 -8.03 22.51
CA ALA A 138 18.68 -8.74 21.37
C ALA A 138 17.61 -9.40 20.49
N ALA A 139 16.63 -10.09 21.13
CA ALA A 139 15.50 -10.69 20.43
C ALA A 139 14.64 -9.62 19.72
N ARG A 140 14.38 -8.50 20.38
CA ARG A 140 13.61 -7.41 19.83
C ARG A 140 14.30 -6.77 18.61
N LYS A 141 15.62 -6.59 18.68
CA LYS A 141 16.43 -6.11 17.55
C LYS A 141 16.36 -7.10 16.38
N GLY A 142 16.49 -8.40 16.65
CA GLY A 142 16.35 -9.45 15.62
C GLY A 142 14.98 -9.40 14.90
N TRP A 143 13.89 -9.21 15.65
CA TRP A 143 12.57 -9.03 15.06
C TRP A 143 12.46 -7.77 14.20
N HIS A 144 13.02 -6.64 14.66
CA HIS A 144 13.03 -5.40 13.89
C HIS A 144 13.77 -5.56 12.56
N GLU A 145 14.95 -6.19 12.57
CA GLU A 145 15.76 -6.46 11.37
C GLU A 145 15.04 -7.42 10.40
N PHE A 146 14.47 -8.51 10.92
CA PHE A 146 13.69 -9.46 10.12
C PHE A 146 12.48 -8.78 9.45
N LEU A 147 11.68 -8.05 10.24
CA LEU A 147 10.51 -7.34 9.72
C LEU A 147 10.88 -6.23 8.74
N GLY A 148 12.03 -5.58 8.93
CA GLY A 148 12.59 -4.63 7.99
C GLY A 148 12.91 -5.27 6.64
N GLY A 149 13.50 -6.45 6.65
CA GLY A 149 13.72 -7.26 5.44
C GLY A 149 12.43 -7.64 4.73
N VAL A 150 11.43 -8.12 5.49
CA VAL A 150 10.09 -8.44 4.96
C VAL A 150 9.42 -7.22 4.35
N HIS A 151 9.46 -6.07 5.05
CA HIS A 151 8.87 -4.83 4.56
C HIS A 151 9.54 -4.35 3.26
N SER A 152 10.87 -4.35 3.21
CA SER A 152 11.64 -3.97 2.02
C SER A 152 11.35 -4.88 0.83
N LEU A 153 11.39 -6.20 1.01
CA LEU A 153 11.06 -7.16 -0.05
C LEU A 153 9.62 -6.99 -0.57
N SER A 154 8.68 -6.79 0.35
CA SER A 154 7.27 -6.51 0.00
C SER A 154 7.13 -5.20 -0.77
N GLY A 155 7.96 -4.19 -0.48
CA GLY A 155 8.01 -2.93 -1.21
C GLY A 155 8.40 -3.12 -2.68
N TRP A 156 9.44 -3.91 -2.95
CA TRP A 156 9.84 -4.24 -4.32
C TRP A 156 8.78 -5.07 -5.04
N ALA A 157 8.16 -6.03 -4.36
CA ALA A 157 7.06 -6.81 -4.93
C ALA A 157 5.85 -5.92 -5.27
N LEU A 158 5.49 -4.99 -4.38
CA LEU A 158 4.42 -4.03 -4.61
C LEU A 158 4.74 -3.10 -5.80
N LEU A 159 5.97 -2.61 -5.91
CA LEU A 159 6.41 -1.79 -7.05
C LEU A 159 6.24 -2.55 -8.37
N ALA A 160 6.69 -3.80 -8.43
CA ALA A 160 6.52 -4.64 -9.62
C ALA A 160 5.03 -4.84 -9.97
N LEU A 161 4.18 -5.10 -8.98
CA LEU A 161 2.74 -5.25 -9.19
C LEU A 161 2.07 -3.96 -9.66
N VAL A 162 2.49 -2.79 -9.15
CA VAL A 162 2.00 -1.49 -9.60
C VAL A 162 2.40 -1.24 -11.05
N VAL A 163 3.65 -1.53 -11.43
CA VAL A 163 4.11 -1.42 -12.83
C VAL A 163 3.31 -2.32 -13.76
N LEU A 164 3.07 -3.58 -13.36
CA LEU A 164 2.23 -4.50 -14.13
C LEU A 164 0.78 -4.01 -14.25
N HIS A 165 0.21 -3.51 -13.16
CA HIS A 165 -1.16 -2.99 -13.13
C HIS A 165 -1.33 -1.78 -14.05
N VAL A 166 -0.45 -0.79 -13.92
CA VAL A 166 -0.47 0.42 -14.74
C VAL A 166 -0.17 0.08 -16.20
N GLY A 167 0.85 -0.75 -16.46
CA GLY A 167 1.20 -1.21 -17.79
C GLY A 167 0.06 -1.95 -18.48
N GLY A 168 -0.66 -2.82 -17.75
CA GLY A 168 -1.85 -3.50 -18.24
C GLY A 168 -2.97 -2.53 -18.60
N ALA A 169 -3.26 -1.56 -17.72
CA ALA A 169 -4.28 -0.54 -17.98
C ALA A 169 -3.93 0.32 -19.21
N LEU A 170 -2.67 0.75 -19.35
CA LEU A 170 -2.18 1.51 -20.51
C LEU A 170 -2.20 0.68 -21.79
N LYS A 171 -1.81 -0.60 -21.74
CA LYS A 171 -1.92 -1.51 -22.88
C LYS A 171 -3.37 -1.59 -23.37
N HIS A 172 -4.32 -1.84 -22.47
CA HIS A 172 -5.72 -1.94 -22.86
C HIS A 172 -6.26 -0.61 -23.37
N GLN A 173 -5.90 0.51 -22.74
CA GLN A 173 -6.32 1.84 -23.16
C GLN A 173 -5.82 2.22 -24.56
N PHE A 174 -4.52 2.03 -24.84
CA PHE A 174 -3.90 2.60 -26.04
C PHE A 174 -3.71 1.57 -27.17
N LEU A 175 -3.35 0.33 -26.84
CA LEU A 175 -3.13 -0.70 -27.85
C LEU A 175 -4.42 -1.43 -28.23
N ASN A 176 -5.23 -1.80 -27.24
CA ASN A 176 -6.51 -2.47 -27.48
C ASN A 176 -7.66 -1.49 -27.73
N LYS A 177 -7.43 -0.17 -27.52
CA LYS A 177 -8.42 0.90 -27.68
C LYS A 177 -9.66 0.72 -26.78
N GLU A 178 -9.51 0.03 -25.65
CA GLU A 178 -10.52 -0.10 -24.62
C GLU A 178 -10.53 1.16 -23.73
N LYS A 179 -11.70 1.50 -23.18
CA LYS A 179 -11.84 2.71 -22.34
C LYS A 179 -11.56 2.44 -20.87
N GLU A 180 -10.42 1.77 -20.55
CA GLU A 180 -10.13 1.32 -19.16
C GLU A 180 -9.95 2.49 -18.18
N LEU A 181 -9.20 3.52 -18.58
CA LEU A 181 -9.00 4.69 -17.71
C LEU A 181 -10.31 5.42 -17.44
N GLN A 182 -11.21 5.48 -18.42
CA GLN A 182 -12.52 6.13 -18.28
C GLN A 182 -13.45 5.37 -17.34
N ARG A 183 -13.27 4.06 -17.13
CA ARG A 183 -14.03 3.26 -16.16
C ARG A 183 -13.68 3.64 -14.73
N MET A 184 -12.45 4.11 -14.49
CA MET A 184 -11.91 4.57 -13.20
C MET A 184 -11.75 6.09 -13.15
N TRP A 185 -12.60 6.81 -13.90
CA TRP A 185 -12.64 8.27 -13.92
C TRP A 185 -14.05 8.80 -13.65
N PHE A 186 -14.15 10.04 -13.15
CA PHE A 186 -15.41 10.73 -12.81
C PHE A 186 -16.30 10.97 -14.01
#